data_fd1ced106ea19f7b85c2c4e38bed319d
#
_entry.id   fd1ced106ea19f7b85c2c4e38bed319d
#
_cell.length_a   1.000
_cell.length_b   1.000
_cell.length_c   1.000
_cell.angle_alpha   90.00
_cell.angle_beta   90.00
_cell.angle_gamma   90.00
#
_symmetry.space_group_name_H-M   'P 1'
#
loop_
_entity.id
_entity.type
_entity.pdbx_description
1 polymer ?
#
loop_
_entity_poly.entity_id
_entity_poly.type
_entity_poly.pdbx_seq_one_letter_code
_entity_poly.pdbx_strand_id
1 'polypeptide(L)'
;MTSAPDLTGRAAPWRSADVSRRTVAALCFLAVALVAAFVLLPRTLAATGSGGGAVDRRGLARAFREAFVAYWSSGARDHSPGMAGVVDYWFRYHVTKAVIAALLLATLAVLAVLLWKAFPAASRQAGGLGAGRRVALGSAGVLVTGLAVFSAAMVMANVQGAVAPFASLFPMLPTGASAEGPLADALVEVRRGLADPAPPGGRTPPALGVMIDDFARYHVAMAVAAGIVAVVLLGMSAVAWRRLRGTTAADRPARRVRASFAVLWASSSLIATVVAVANTSTAADPAPALLAFFEGSW
;
A
#
# COMPACT_ATOMS: atom_id res chain seq x y z
N MET A 1 67.33 0.02 -34.41
CA MET A 1 66.76 -0.22 -33.06
C MET A 1 65.61 0.76 -32.87
N THR A 2 64.43 0.35 -33.21
CA THR A 2 63.20 1.15 -33.10
C THR A 2 62.43 0.67 -31.89
N SER A 3 62.32 1.53 -30.87
CA SER A 3 61.56 1.27 -29.66
C SER A 3 60.06 1.32 -29.97
N ALA A 4 59.32 0.24 -29.61
CA ALA A 4 57.87 0.18 -29.67
C ALA A 4 57.25 1.02 -28.56
N PRO A 5 56.11 1.74 -28.79
CA PRO A 5 55.41 2.47 -27.75
C PRO A 5 54.60 1.48 -26.87
N ASP A 6 54.80 1.67 -25.56
CA ASP A 6 54.06 0.98 -24.47
C ASP A 6 52.59 1.40 -24.45
N LEU A 7 51.68 0.51 -24.92
CA LEU A 7 50.22 0.68 -24.91
C LEU A 7 49.63 0.07 -23.60
N THR A 8 50.17 0.34 -22.47
CA THR A 8 49.48 0.05 -21.21
C THR A 8 48.35 1.07 -20.98
N GLY A 9 47.22 0.83 -21.65
CA GLY A 9 45.99 1.53 -21.37
C GLY A 9 45.58 1.33 -19.89
N ARG A 10 45.88 2.30 -19.04
CA ARG A 10 45.34 2.43 -17.69
C ARG A 10 43.81 2.41 -17.77
N ALA A 11 43.20 1.26 -17.53
CA ALA A 11 41.78 1.19 -17.23
C ALA A 11 41.48 2.19 -16.10
N ALA A 12 40.69 3.20 -16.39
CA ALA A 12 40.28 4.19 -15.41
C ALA A 12 39.59 3.47 -14.25
N PRO A 13 40.04 3.68 -12.99
CA PRO A 13 39.36 3.07 -11.86
C PRO A 13 37.93 3.62 -11.85
N TRP A 14 36.93 2.74 -11.95
CA TRP A 14 35.53 3.05 -11.71
C TRP A 14 35.46 3.70 -10.34
N ARG A 15 35.38 5.01 -10.29
CA ARG A 15 35.17 5.76 -9.06
C ARG A 15 33.90 5.21 -8.45
N SER A 16 34.03 4.47 -7.35
CA SER A 16 32.93 4.20 -6.45
C SER A 16 32.33 5.58 -6.13
N ALA A 17 31.16 5.87 -6.69
CA ALA A 17 30.50 7.14 -6.46
C ALA A 17 30.25 7.24 -4.95
N ASP A 18 31.06 8.02 -4.26
CA ASP A 18 30.80 8.42 -2.89
C ASP A 18 29.41 9.06 -2.89
N VAL A 19 28.47 8.38 -2.23
CA VAL A 19 27.09 8.88 -2.13
C VAL A 19 27.19 10.26 -1.51
N SER A 20 26.91 11.27 -2.32
CA SER A 20 27.02 12.67 -1.89
C SER A 20 26.10 12.88 -0.69
N ARG A 21 26.61 13.47 0.39
CA ARG A 21 25.77 13.88 1.54
C ARG A 21 24.59 14.76 1.09
N ARG A 22 24.78 15.55 0.03
CA ARG A 22 23.71 16.35 -0.59
C ARG A 22 22.59 15.49 -1.15
N THR A 23 22.92 14.38 -1.84
CA THR A 23 21.90 13.45 -2.37
C THR A 23 21.07 12.82 -1.27
N VAL A 24 21.72 12.34 -0.19
CA VAL A 24 21.00 11.77 0.96
C VAL A 24 20.11 12.83 1.62
N ALA A 25 20.63 14.04 1.86
CA ALA A 25 19.86 15.14 2.44
C ALA A 25 18.65 15.52 1.57
N ALA A 26 18.84 15.60 0.24
CA ALA A 26 17.75 15.90 -0.70
C ALA A 26 16.66 14.81 -0.69
N LEU A 27 17.04 13.52 -0.65
CA LEU A 27 16.07 12.42 -0.55
C LEU A 27 15.34 12.41 0.79
N CYS A 28 16.02 12.71 1.90
CA CYS A 28 15.37 12.86 3.19
C CYS A 28 14.35 14.01 3.19
N PHE A 29 14.74 15.17 2.64
CA PHE A 29 13.83 16.31 2.51
C PHE A 29 12.62 15.97 1.62
N LEU A 30 12.86 15.31 0.49
CA LEU A 30 11.78 14.86 -0.40
C LEU A 30 10.84 13.88 0.31
N ALA A 31 11.38 12.91 1.07
CA ALA A 31 10.56 11.97 1.82
C ALA A 31 9.67 12.69 2.85
N VAL A 32 10.21 13.66 3.60
CA VAL A 32 9.43 14.46 4.56
C VAL A 32 8.36 15.29 3.84
N ALA A 33 8.71 15.92 2.71
CA ALA A 33 7.75 16.68 1.89
C ALA A 33 6.61 15.78 1.37
N LEU A 34 6.92 14.55 0.92
CA LEU A 34 5.92 13.59 0.45
C LEU A 34 5.03 13.09 1.60
N VAL A 35 5.56 12.90 2.81
CA VAL A 35 4.73 12.60 3.99
C VAL A 35 3.76 13.75 4.29
N ALA A 36 4.23 14.99 4.28
CA ALA A 36 3.37 16.15 4.45
C ALA A 36 2.31 16.23 3.34
N ALA A 37 2.69 16.03 2.09
CA ALA A 37 1.79 15.98 0.95
C ALA A 37 0.73 14.88 1.08
N PHE A 38 1.10 13.68 1.55
CA PHE A 38 0.19 12.55 1.78
C PHE A 38 -0.92 12.86 2.81
N VAL A 39 -0.62 13.73 3.78
CA VAL A 39 -1.58 14.15 4.81
C VAL A 39 -2.45 15.33 4.34
N LEU A 40 -1.84 16.30 3.66
CA LEU A 40 -2.47 17.60 3.40
C LEU A 40 -3.21 17.68 2.06
N LEU A 41 -2.63 17.11 0.98
CA LEU A 41 -3.13 17.32 -0.38
C LEU A 41 -4.38 16.51 -0.79
N PRO A 42 -4.62 15.26 -0.30
CA PRO A 42 -5.68 14.43 -0.87
C PRO A 42 -7.08 15.06 -0.76
N ARG A 43 -7.38 15.75 0.34
CA ARG A 43 -8.69 16.37 0.56
C ARG A 43 -8.93 17.55 -0.39
N THR A 44 -7.93 18.39 -0.58
CA THR A 44 -8.02 19.57 -1.44
C THR A 44 -8.09 19.17 -2.91
N LEU A 45 -7.25 18.22 -3.34
CA LEU A 45 -7.25 17.73 -4.72
C LEU A 45 -8.51 16.92 -5.07
N ALA A 46 -9.06 16.16 -4.13
CA ALA A 46 -10.33 15.47 -4.35
C ALA A 46 -11.51 16.45 -4.52
N ALA A 47 -11.50 17.57 -3.80
CA ALA A 47 -12.55 18.57 -3.85
C ALA A 47 -12.58 19.39 -5.14
N THR A 48 -11.47 19.54 -5.86
CA THR A 48 -11.40 20.38 -7.09
C THR A 48 -12.29 19.89 -8.23
N GLY A 49 -12.76 18.65 -8.19
CA GLY A 49 -13.64 18.09 -9.23
C GLY A 49 -15.08 17.86 -8.83
N SER A 50 -15.45 18.05 -7.56
CA SER A 50 -16.78 17.71 -7.03
C SER A 50 -17.70 18.93 -6.83
N GLY A 51 -17.28 20.14 -7.22
CA GLY A 51 -18.08 21.37 -7.06
C GLY A 51 -18.34 21.79 -5.60
N GLY A 52 -17.86 21.04 -4.63
CA GLY A 52 -17.95 21.29 -3.19
C GLY A 52 -16.58 21.53 -2.56
N GLY A 53 -16.53 22.33 -1.48
CA GLY A 53 -15.30 22.54 -0.71
C GLY A 53 -14.75 21.25 -0.10
N ALA A 54 -13.49 21.28 0.38
CA ALA A 54 -12.86 20.15 1.07
C ALA A 54 -13.72 19.71 2.27
N VAL A 55 -14.24 18.50 2.21
CA VAL A 55 -15.14 17.95 3.24
C VAL A 55 -14.31 17.22 4.29
N ASP A 56 -14.58 17.46 5.55
CA ASP A 56 -13.97 16.69 6.62
C ASP A 56 -14.55 15.24 6.65
N ARG A 57 -13.92 14.37 7.45
CA ARG A 57 -14.36 12.96 7.51
C ARG A 57 -15.80 12.81 8.01
N ARG A 58 -16.26 13.68 8.91
CA ARG A 58 -17.62 13.63 9.45
C ARG A 58 -18.64 14.09 8.41
N GLY A 59 -18.35 15.15 7.68
CA GLY A 59 -19.17 15.64 6.59
C GLY A 59 -19.28 14.62 5.46
N LEU A 60 -18.17 13.98 5.08
CA LEU A 60 -18.17 12.91 4.07
C LEU A 60 -19.02 11.71 4.53
N ALA A 61 -18.87 11.26 5.78
CA ALA A 61 -19.67 10.14 6.30
C ALA A 61 -21.16 10.48 6.35
N ARG A 62 -21.53 11.73 6.66
CA ARG A 62 -22.92 12.19 6.60
C ARG A 62 -23.44 12.18 5.16
N ALA A 63 -22.73 12.82 4.24
CA ALA A 63 -23.12 12.87 2.83
C ALA A 63 -23.25 11.46 2.24
N PHE A 64 -22.33 10.54 2.60
CA PHE A 64 -22.41 9.15 2.14
C PHE A 64 -23.66 8.44 2.69
N ARG A 65 -23.99 8.58 3.97
CA ARG A 65 -25.17 7.96 4.58
C ARG A 65 -26.48 8.47 3.94
N GLU A 66 -26.59 9.77 3.75
CA GLU A 66 -27.75 10.38 3.06
C GLU A 66 -27.88 9.88 1.61
N ALA A 67 -26.77 9.88 0.88
CA ALA A 67 -26.73 9.38 -0.50
C ALA A 67 -27.00 7.88 -0.57
N PHE A 68 -26.57 7.09 0.42
CA PHE A 68 -26.82 5.65 0.50
C PHE A 68 -28.31 5.33 0.65
N VAL A 69 -29.01 6.03 1.56
CA VAL A 69 -30.46 5.86 1.73
C VAL A 69 -31.21 6.20 0.43
N ALA A 70 -30.88 7.31 -0.20
CA ALA A 70 -31.50 7.72 -1.45
C ALA A 70 -31.22 6.72 -2.60
N TYR A 71 -29.98 6.22 -2.69
CA TYR A 71 -29.59 5.22 -3.68
C TYR A 71 -30.31 3.89 -3.45
N TRP A 72 -30.33 3.39 -2.20
CA TRP A 72 -31.02 2.15 -1.84
C TRP A 72 -32.51 2.22 -2.13
N SER A 73 -33.18 3.30 -1.71
CA SER A 73 -34.63 3.50 -1.92
C SER A 73 -35.00 3.64 -3.39
N SER A 74 -34.09 4.03 -4.26
CA SER A 74 -34.33 4.10 -5.71
C SER A 74 -34.41 2.70 -6.35
N GLY A 75 -33.82 1.68 -5.74
CA GLY A 75 -33.69 0.35 -6.30
C GLY A 75 -32.90 0.26 -7.61
N ALA A 76 -32.31 1.38 -8.06
CA ALA A 76 -31.60 1.46 -9.32
C ALA A 76 -30.24 0.77 -9.27
N ARG A 77 -29.75 0.31 -10.44
CA ARG A 77 -28.39 -0.18 -10.59
C ARG A 77 -27.36 0.95 -10.56
N ASP A 78 -27.67 2.06 -11.23
CA ASP A 78 -26.79 3.20 -11.37
C ASP A 78 -26.84 4.07 -10.10
N HIS A 79 -25.68 4.61 -9.73
CA HIS A 79 -25.60 5.52 -8.62
C HIS A 79 -26.43 6.79 -8.86
N SER A 80 -27.21 7.20 -7.86
CA SER A 80 -27.84 8.53 -7.88
C SER A 80 -26.77 9.63 -7.99
N PRO A 81 -27.11 10.83 -8.52
CA PRO A 81 -26.13 11.92 -8.64
C PRO A 81 -25.39 12.25 -7.33
N GLY A 82 -26.07 12.20 -6.19
CA GLY A 82 -25.47 12.40 -4.88
C GLY A 82 -24.45 11.29 -4.51
N MET A 83 -24.82 10.02 -4.77
CA MET A 83 -23.94 8.89 -4.55
C MET A 83 -22.74 8.94 -5.49
N ALA A 84 -22.95 9.21 -6.77
CA ALA A 84 -21.88 9.34 -7.77
C ALA A 84 -20.86 10.42 -7.36
N GLY A 85 -21.31 11.56 -6.85
CA GLY A 85 -20.44 12.63 -6.36
C GLY A 85 -19.56 12.21 -5.18
N VAL A 86 -20.14 11.48 -4.21
CA VAL A 86 -19.39 10.97 -3.06
C VAL A 86 -18.35 9.92 -3.47
N VAL A 87 -18.75 9.00 -4.35
CA VAL A 87 -17.87 7.93 -4.87
C VAL A 87 -16.72 8.53 -5.70
N ASP A 88 -16.99 9.53 -6.56
CA ASP A 88 -15.98 10.21 -7.38
C ASP A 88 -14.97 11.00 -6.48
N TYR A 89 -15.47 11.72 -5.48
CA TYR A 89 -14.62 12.39 -4.50
C TYR A 89 -13.68 11.38 -3.82
N TRP A 90 -14.22 10.25 -3.37
CA TRP A 90 -13.47 9.22 -2.67
C TRP A 90 -12.45 8.50 -3.56
N PHE A 91 -12.80 8.25 -4.81
CA PHE A 91 -11.88 7.76 -5.84
C PHE A 91 -10.67 8.68 -5.99
N ARG A 92 -10.90 9.99 -6.21
CA ARG A 92 -9.82 10.99 -6.36
C ARG A 92 -8.95 11.09 -5.11
N TYR A 93 -9.57 11.01 -3.94
CA TYR A 93 -8.85 10.98 -2.67
C TYR A 93 -7.86 9.82 -2.60
N HIS A 94 -8.31 8.60 -2.95
CA HIS A 94 -7.45 7.42 -2.94
C HIS A 94 -6.41 7.43 -4.05
N VAL A 95 -6.73 7.86 -5.26
CA VAL A 95 -5.76 8.02 -6.36
C VAL A 95 -4.64 8.97 -5.95
N THR A 96 -4.97 10.13 -5.40
CA THR A 96 -3.97 11.09 -4.91
C THR A 96 -3.04 10.47 -3.87
N LYS A 97 -3.60 9.76 -2.89
CA LYS A 97 -2.81 9.07 -1.86
C LYS A 97 -1.96 7.95 -2.44
N ALA A 98 -2.48 7.17 -3.38
CA ALA A 98 -1.74 6.08 -4.03
C ALA A 98 -0.51 6.62 -4.77
N VAL A 99 -0.66 7.71 -5.53
CA VAL A 99 0.44 8.35 -6.28
C VAL A 99 1.51 8.88 -5.32
N ILE A 100 1.11 9.63 -4.28
CA ILE A 100 2.06 10.19 -3.31
C ILE A 100 2.77 9.06 -2.54
N ALA A 101 2.04 8.01 -2.12
CA ALA A 101 2.64 6.86 -1.45
C ALA A 101 3.62 6.09 -2.35
N ALA A 102 3.33 5.97 -3.65
CA ALA A 102 4.23 5.33 -4.61
C ALA A 102 5.53 6.14 -4.80
N LEU A 103 5.44 7.47 -4.89
CA LEU A 103 6.61 8.35 -4.95
C LEU A 103 7.43 8.27 -3.64
N LEU A 104 6.76 8.22 -2.49
CA LEU A 104 7.42 8.04 -1.20
C LEU A 104 8.12 6.68 -1.13
N LEU A 105 7.46 5.59 -1.55
CA LEU A 105 8.06 4.27 -1.63
C LEU A 105 9.32 4.26 -2.50
N ALA A 106 9.25 4.84 -3.70
CA ALA A 106 10.41 4.95 -4.60
C ALA A 106 11.57 5.72 -3.95
N THR A 107 11.27 6.85 -3.31
CA THR A 107 12.25 7.70 -2.61
C THR A 107 12.91 6.92 -1.47
N LEU A 108 12.12 6.24 -0.64
CA LEU A 108 12.62 5.44 0.49
C LEU A 108 13.41 4.22 0.01
N ALA A 109 13.00 3.57 -1.08
CA ALA A 109 13.73 2.45 -1.67
C ALA A 109 15.13 2.87 -2.16
N VAL A 110 15.23 4.01 -2.86
CA VAL A 110 16.52 4.58 -3.27
C VAL A 110 17.37 4.91 -2.05
N LEU A 111 16.81 5.57 -1.05
CA LEU A 111 17.52 5.94 0.18
C LEU A 111 18.01 4.68 0.93
N ALA A 112 17.18 3.64 1.05
CA ALA A 112 17.57 2.37 1.66
C ALA A 112 18.76 1.74 0.91
N VAL A 113 18.71 1.68 -0.42
CA VAL A 113 19.81 1.15 -1.24
C VAL A 113 21.11 1.92 -1.01
N LEU A 114 21.06 3.25 -0.94
CA LEU A 114 22.24 4.10 -0.70
C LEU A 114 22.84 3.87 0.70
N LEU A 115 22.00 3.81 1.74
CA LEU A 115 22.43 3.55 3.11
C LEU A 115 23.07 2.15 3.24
N TRP A 116 22.45 1.12 2.66
CA TRP A 116 22.98 -0.23 2.70
C TRP A 116 24.23 -0.43 1.85
N LYS A 117 24.44 0.34 0.78
CA LYS A 117 25.71 0.37 0.04
C LYS A 117 26.84 1.04 0.84
N ALA A 118 26.53 2.05 1.65
CA ALA A 118 27.51 2.75 2.49
C ALA A 118 27.92 1.94 3.73
N PHE A 119 27.07 1.04 4.23
CA PHE A 119 27.29 0.27 5.45
C PHE A 119 28.58 -0.58 5.45
N PRO A 120 28.94 -1.37 4.39
CA PRO A 120 30.15 -2.19 4.39
C PRO A 120 31.44 -1.36 4.41
N ALA A 121 31.44 -0.16 3.80
CA ALA A 121 32.59 0.74 3.79
C ALA A 121 32.85 1.26 5.22
N ALA A 122 31.82 1.64 5.96
CA ALA A 122 31.93 2.05 7.36
C ALA A 122 32.38 0.91 8.28
N SER A 123 32.05 -0.34 7.93
CA SER A 123 32.44 -1.51 8.70
C SER A 123 33.93 -1.86 8.58
N ARG A 124 34.60 -1.39 7.55
CA ARG A 124 36.05 -1.60 7.30
C ARG A 124 36.95 -0.54 7.95
N GLN A 125 36.38 0.58 8.40
CA GLN A 125 37.14 1.60 9.10
C GLN A 125 37.39 1.18 10.55
N ALA A 126 38.69 0.94 10.91
CA ALA A 126 39.08 0.64 12.27
C ALA A 126 39.07 1.93 13.12
N GLY A 127 38.53 1.81 14.37
CA GLY A 127 38.52 2.91 15.33
C GLY A 127 37.11 3.30 15.83
N GLY A 128 37.05 4.04 16.95
CA GLY A 128 35.78 4.38 17.64
C GLY A 128 34.80 5.19 16.78
N LEU A 129 35.31 6.10 15.94
CA LEU A 129 34.50 6.87 15.01
C LEU A 129 33.84 5.99 13.93
N GLY A 130 34.51 4.91 13.49
CA GLY A 130 33.98 3.93 12.56
C GLY A 130 32.82 3.10 13.16
N ALA A 131 32.89 2.78 14.46
CA ALA A 131 31.83 2.06 15.16
C ALA A 131 30.54 2.89 15.25
N GLY A 132 30.63 4.17 15.65
CA GLY A 132 29.47 5.06 15.72
C GLY A 132 28.80 5.27 14.35
N ARG A 133 29.60 5.49 13.30
CA ARG A 133 29.10 5.63 11.93
C ARG A 133 28.39 4.36 11.43
N ARG A 134 28.93 3.19 11.74
CA ARG A 134 28.32 1.89 11.41
C ARG A 134 26.97 1.71 12.09
N VAL A 135 26.86 2.01 13.39
CA VAL A 135 25.60 1.95 14.13
C VAL A 135 24.59 2.91 13.51
N ALA A 136 24.97 4.16 13.26
CA ALA A 136 24.09 5.16 12.66
C ALA A 136 23.57 4.74 11.28
N LEU A 137 24.44 4.26 10.36
CA LEU A 137 24.04 3.77 9.04
C LEU A 137 23.16 2.53 9.12
N GLY A 138 23.46 1.61 10.03
CA GLY A 138 22.63 0.42 10.25
C GLY A 138 21.24 0.76 10.74
N SER A 139 21.14 1.61 11.78
CA SER A 139 19.86 2.04 12.33
C SER A 139 19.02 2.83 11.31
N ALA A 140 19.65 3.77 10.59
CA ALA A 140 19.00 4.52 9.53
C ALA A 140 18.53 3.59 8.40
N GLY A 141 19.36 2.62 7.99
CA GLY A 141 19.01 1.63 6.97
C GLY A 141 17.79 0.79 7.35
N VAL A 142 17.74 0.30 8.61
CA VAL A 142 16.60 -0.47 9.13
C VAL A 142 15.33 0.38 9.15
N LEU A 143 15.41 1.61 9.70
CA LEU A 143 14.28 2.53 9.77
C LEU A 143 13.72 2.83 8.38
N VAL A 144 14.57 3.23 7.43
CA VAL A 144 14.15 3.58 6.06
C VAL A 144 13.58 2.36 5.34
N THR A 145 14.14 1.16 5.55
CA THR A 145 13.58 -0.07 4.98
C THR A 145 12.20 -0.37 5.55
N GLY A 146 12.00 -0.22 6.87
CA GLY A 146 10.70 -0.37 7.51
C GLY A 146 9.66 0.63 6.98
N LEU A 147 10.05 1.89 6.82
CA LEU A 147 9.20 2.93 6.22
C LEU A 147 8.86 2.63 4.75
N ALA A 148 9.78 2.05 3.98
CA ALA A 148 9.51 1.62 2.61
C ALA A 148 8.47 0.49 2.55
N VAL A 149 8.58 -0.51 3.43
CA VAL A 149 7.59 -1.59 3.55
C VAL A 149 6.21 -1.04 3.95
N PHE A 150 6.18 -0.13 4.93
CA PHE A 150 4.94 0.55 5.32
C PHE A 150 4.33 1.36 4.17
N SER A 151 5.18 2.08 3.40
CA SER A 151 4.73 2.84 2.24
C SER A 151 4.16 1.93 1.14
N ALA A 152 4.72 0.73 0.94
CA ALA A 152 4.16 -0.26 0.03
C ALA A 152 2.76 -0.71 0.46
N ALA A 153 2.53 -0.94 1.76
CA ALA A 153 1.20 -1.24 2.28
C ALA A 153 0.22 -0.06 2.06
N MET A 154 0.70 1.18 2.21
CA MET A 154 -0.12 2.37 1.91
C MET A 154 -0.48 2.47 0.43
N VAL A 155 0.43 2.13 -0.49
CA VAL A 155 0.12 2.03 -1.92
C VAL A 155 -0.98 1.01 -2.16
N MET A 156 -0.84 -0.20 -1.62
CA MET A 156 -1.83 -1.27 -1.79
C MET A 156 -3.22 -0.85 -1.31
N ALA A 157 -3.32 -0.32 -0.09
CA ALA A 157 -4.59 0.10 0.51
C ALA A 157 -5.27 1.24 -0.28
N ASN A 158 -4.49 2.18 -0.81
CA ASN A 158 -5.05 3.29 -1.58
C ASN A 158 -5.39 2.89 -3.01
N VAL A 159 -4.64 1.97 -3.64
CA VAL A 159 -5.02 1.38 -4.93
C VAL A 159 -6.32 0.59 -4.78
N GLN A 160 -6.46 -0.22 -3.74
CA GLN A 160 -7.69 -0.95 -3.42
C GLN A 160 -8.89 0.00 -3.29
N GLY A 161 -8.76 1.09 -2.50
CA GLY A 161 -9.82 2.07 -2.35
C GLY A 161 -10.14 2.87 -3.63
N ALA A 162 -9.16 3.03 -4.54
CA ALA A 162 -9.39 3.66 -5.84
C ALA A 162 -10.09 2.71 -6.83
N VAL A 163 -9.76 1.42 -6.81
CA VAL A 163 -10.37 0.42 -7.72
C VAL A 163 -11.83 0.14 -7.37
N ALA A 164 -12.18 0.15 -6.07
CA ALA A 164 -13.53 -0.07 -5.58
C ALA A 164 -13.92 1.02 -4.56
N PRO A 165 -14.15 2.26 -5.03
CA PRO A 165 -14.37 3.39 -4.13
C PRO A 165 -15.69 3.28 -3.37
N PHE A 166 -16.73 2.69 -3.93
CA PHE A 166 -18.01 2.51 -3.26
C PHE A 166 -17.89 1.53 -2.09
N ALA A 167 -17.31 0.34 -2.30
CA ALA A 167 -17.09 -0.63 -1.22
C ALA A 167 -16.16 -0.07 -0.12
N SER A 168 -15.15 0.71 -0.50
CA SER A 168 -14.24 1.33 0.47
C SER A 168 -14.88 2.42 1.34
N LEU A 169 -16.10 2.86 1.01
CA LEU A 169 -16.92 3.76 1.83
C LEU A 169 -17.77 3.02 2.87
N PHE A 170 -18.01 1.71 2.73
CA PHE A 170 -18.86 0.95 3.66
C PHE A 170 -18.49 1.10 5.14
N PRO A 171 -17.20 1.20 5.55
CA PRO A 171 -16.85 1.47 6.95
C PRO A 171 -17.34 2.83 7.50
N MET A 172 -17.93 3.69 6.68
CA MET A 172 -18.60 4.92 7.12
C MET A 172 -20.09 4.72 7.46
N LEU A 173 -20.64 3.56 7.09
CA LEU A 173 -21.96 3.13 7.55
C LEU A 173 -21.84 2.54 8.97
N PRO A 174 -22.84 2.72 9.82
CA PRO A 174 -22.87 2.06 11.12
C PRO A 174 -23.07 0.56 10.94
N THR A 175 -22.33 -0.26 11.71
CA THR A 175 -22.45 -1.71 11.72
C THR A 175 -23.28 -2.16 12.92
N GLY A 176 -23.91 -3.32 12.84
CA GLY A 176 -24.77 -3.84 13.91
C GLY A 176 -26.06 -3.03 14.11
N ALA A 177 -26.48 -2.87 15.35
CA ALA A 177 -27.75 -2.23 15.72
C ALA A 177 -27.67 -0.71 15.95
N SER A 178 -26.56 -0.04 15.57
CA SER A 178 -26.30 1.36 15.92
C SER A 178 -26.87 2.40 14.94
N ALA A 179 -27.60 1.97 13.91
CA ALA A 179 -28.28 2.86 12.96
C ALA A 179 -29.69 3.20 13.44
N GLU A 180 -30.16 4.41 13.11
CA GLU A 180 -31.50 4.90 13.40
C GLU A 180 -32.17 5.43 12.12
N GLY A 181 -33.53 5.43 12.11
CA GLY A 181 -34.34 5.98 11.03
C GLY A 181 -34.15 5.26 9.69
N PRO A 182 -34.35 5.95 8.54
CA PRO A 182 -34.33 5.33 7.21
C PRO A 182 -33.04 4.58 6.86
N LEU A 183 -31.93 4.96 7.50
CA LEU A 183 -30.66 4.25 7.31
C LEU A 183 -30.70 2.87 7.99
N ALA A 184 -31.33 2.76 9.16
CA ALA A 184 -31.51 1.47 9.85
C ALA A 184 -32.35 0.53 8.99
N ASP A 185 -33.46 1.02 8.43
CA ASP A 185 -34.34 0.24 7.57
C ASP A 185 -33.61 -0.27 6.33
N ALA A 186 -32.87 0.60 5.64
CA ALA A 186 -32.05 0.23 4.49
C ALA A 186 -31.00 -0.84 4.85
N LEU A 187 -30.31 -0.72 6.00
CA LEU A 187 -29.31 -1.70 6.42
C LEU A 187 -29.92 -3.03 6.86
N VAL A 188 -31.14 -3.03 7.39
CA VAL A 188 -31.91 -4.27 7.66
C VAL A 188 -32.23 -4.99 6.36
N GLU A 189 -32.67 -4.26 5.34
CA GLU A 189 -32.97 -4.83 4.02
C GLU A 189 -31.70 -5.37 3.33
N VAL A 190 -30.58 -4.65 3.42
CA VAL A 190 -29.26 -5.13 2.92
C VAL A 190 -28.90 -6.45 3.57
N ARG A 191 -28.94 -6.52 4.91
CA ARG A 191 -28.62 -7.75 5.64
C ARG A 191 -29.55 -8.90 5.28
N ARG A 192 -30.85 -8.64 5.16
CA ARG A 192 -31.82 -9.65 4.74
C ARG A 192 -31.54 -10.17 3.34
N GLY A 193 -31.27 -9.27 2.38
CA GLY A 193 -30.96 -9.67 1.01
C GLY A 193 -29.63 -10.43 0.86
N LEU A 194 -28.67 -10.20 1.78
CA LEU A 194 -27.42 -10.96 1.83
C LEU A 194 -27.59 -12.32 2.51
N ALA A 195 -28.45 -12.41 3.54
CA ALA A 195 -28.69 -13.65 4.29
C ALA A 195 -29.59 -14.64 3.52
N ASP A 196 -30.53 -14.14 2.74
CA ASP A 196 -31.47 -14.95 1.95
C ASP A 196 -31.33 -14.58 0.47
N PRO A 197 -30.35 -15.15 -0.24
CA PRO A 197 -30.15 -14.89 -1.65
C PRO A 197 -31.40 -15.34 -2.42
N ALA A 198 -31.80 -14.54 -3.41
CA ALA A 198 -33.01 -14.78 -4.21
C ALA A 198 -33.05 -16.24 -4.70
N PRO A 199 -34.23 -16.90 -4.61
CA PRO A 199 -34.41 -18.28 -5.08
C PRO A 199 -34.00 -18.40 -6.55
N PRO A 200 -33.67 -19.61 -7.05
CA PRO A 200 -33.32 -19.80 -8.46
C PRO A 200 -34.36 -19.19 -9.39
N GLY A 201 -33.99 -18.19 -10.18
CA GLY A 201 -34.89 -17.41 -11.03
C GLY A 201 -35.43 -16.10 -10.41
N GLY A 202 -35.22 -15.87 -9.12
CA GLY A 202 -35.45 -14.58 -8.46
C GLY A 202 -34.37 -13.56 -8.80
N ARG A 203 -34.71 -12.26 -8.79
CA ARG A 203 -33.76 -11.20 -9.05
C ARG A 203 -33.23 -10.61 -7.74
N THR A 204 -31.92 -10.66 -7.56
CA THR A 204 -31.25 -9.85 -6.54
C THR A 204 -31.56 -8.37 -6.80
N PRO A 205 -31.93 -7.57 -5.76
CA PRO A 205 -32.10 -6.12 -5.94
C PRO A 205 -30.89 -5.51 -6.63
N PRO A 206 -31.07 -4.69 -7.70
CA PRO A 206 -29.95 -4.19 -8.50
C PRO A 206 -28.88 -3.46 -7.67
N ALA A 207 -29.28 -2.65 -6.69
CA ALA A 207 -28.38 -1.96 -5.78
C ALA A 207 -27.54 -2.93 -4.93
N LEU A 208 -28.14 -4.04 -4.45
CA LEU A 208 -27.42 -5.06 -3.71
C LEU A 208 -26.40 -5.79 -4.58
N GLY A 209 -26.76 -6.08 -5.84
CA GLY A 209 -25.81 -6.63 -6.81
C GLY A 209 -24.60 -5.74 -7.02
N VAL A 210 -24.77 -4.43 -7.15
CA VAL A 210 -23.66 -3.47 -7.25
C VAL A 210 -22.78 -3.46 -5.99
N MET A 211 -23.38 -3.55 -4.80
CA MET A 211 -22.63 -3.62 -3.55
C MET A 211 -21.75 -4.88 -3.50
N ILE A 212 -22.30 -6.03 -3.86
CA ILE A 212 -21.59 -7.33 -3.89
C ILE A 212 -20.47 -7.27 -4.94
N ASP A 213 -20.75 -6.80 -6.15
CA ASP A 213 -19.78 -6.69 -7.24
C ASP A 213 -18.61 -5.74 -6.88
N ASP A 214 -18.90 -4.60 -6.25
CA ASP A 214 -17.85 -3.64 -5.88
C ASP A 214 -17.04 -4.14 -4.66
N PHE A 215 -17.67 -4.85 -3.73
CA PHE A 215 -16.99 -5.50 -2.62
C PHE A 215 -16.07 -6.64 -3.11
N ALA A 216 -16.51 -7.44 -4.07
CA ALA A 216 -15.66 -8.44 -4.72
C ALA A 216 -14.45 -7.77 -5.40
N ARG A 217 -14.68 -6.71 -6.15
CA ARG A 217 -13.64 -5.93 -6.85
C ARG A 217 -12.63 -5.32 -5.87
N TYR A 218 -13.09 -4.84 -4.70
CA TYR A 218 -12.24 -4.38 -3.61
C TYR A 218 -11.26 -5.47 -3.16
N HIS A 219 -11.73 -6.69 -2.97
CA HIS A 219 -10.89 -7.81 -2.56
C HIS A 219 -9.99 -8.33 -3.69
N VAL A 220 -10.46 -8.34 -4.96
CA VAL A 220 -9.61 -8.65 -6.12
C VAL A 220 -8.44 -7.70 -6.21
N ALA A 221 -8.67 -6.39 -6.04
CA ALA A 221 -7.59 -5.39 -6.09
C ALA A 221 -6.52 -5.65 -5.02
N MET A 222 -6.92 -5.99 -3.79
CA MET A 222 -5.97 -6.35 -2.73
C MET A 222 -5.27 -7.68 -3.01
N ALA A 223 -5.97 -8.70 -3.48
CA ALA A 223 -5.38 -9.99 -3.83
C ALA A 223 -4.28 -9.84 -4.87
N VAL A 224 -4.53 -9.09 -5.95
CA VAL A 224 -3.55 -8.82 -7.01
C VAL A 224 -2.37 -8.02 -6.47
N ALA A 225 -2.62 -6.93 -5.74
CA ALA A 225 -1.56 -6.08 -5.18
C ALA A 225 -0.67 -6.87 -4.20
N ALA A 226 -1.27 -7.64 -3.29
CA ALA A 226 -0.56 -8.47 -2.34
C ALA A 226 0.22 -9.60 -3.03
N GLY A 227 -0.36 -10.21 -4.08
CA GLY A 227 0.32 -11.23 -4.90
C GLY A 227 1.57 -10.69 -5.59
N ILE A 228 1.49 -9.50 -6.20
CA ILE A 228 2.64 -8.83 -6.79
C ILE A 228 3.73 -8.56 -5.74
N VAL A 229 3.35 -8.01 -4.59
CA VAL A 229 4.28 -7.73 -3.48
C VAL A 229 4.91 -9.03 -2.97
N ALA A 230 4.14 -10.11 -2.82
CA ALA A 230 4.65 -11.41 -2.39
C ALA A 230 5.72 -11.94 -3.35
N VAL A 231 5.49 -11.90 -4.65
CA VAL A 231 6.45 -12.35 -5.68
C VAL A 231 7.72 -11.51 -5.65
N VAL A 232 7.61 -10.19 -5.55
CA VAL A 232 8.77 -9.28 -5.47
C VAL A 232 9.59 -9.56 -4.21
N LEU A 233 8.95 -9.70 -3.05
CA LEU A 233 9.63 -9.98 -1.78
C LEU A 233 10.29 -11.37 -1.78
N LEU A 234 9.64 -12.38 -2.38
CA LEU A 234 10.21 -13.70 -2.55
C LEU A 234 11.47 -13.66 -3.43
N GLY A 235 11.42 -12.93 -4.53
CA GLY A 235 12.58 -12.68 -5.39
C GLY A 235 13.73 -11.99 -4.64
N MET A 236 13.43 -10.97 -3.85
CA MET A 236 14.42 -10.29 -3.00
C MET A 236 15.03 -11.24 -1.96
N SER A 237 14.21 -12.09 -1.34
CA SER A 237 14.66 -13.13 -0.41
C SER A 237 15.61 -14.13 -1.10
N ALA A 238 15.25 -14.61 -2.28
CA ALA A 238 16.08 -15.54 -3.06
C ALA A 238 17.43 -14.91 -3.44
N VAL A 239 17.46 -13.65 -3.86
CA VAL A 239 18.69 -12.90 -4.13
C VAL A 239 19.54 -12.73 -2.86
N ALA A 240 18.94 -12.37 -1.73
CA ALA A 240 19.63 -12.23 -0.46
C ALA A 240 20.24 -13.58 -0.02
N TRP A 241 19.51 -14.67 -0.18
CA TRP A 241 19.94 -16.02 0.11
C TRP A 241 21.11 -16.48 -0.78
N ARG A 242 21.04 -16.23 -2.09
CA ARG A 242 22.15 -16.53 -3.02
C ARG A 242 23.42 -15.76 -2.62
N ARG A 243 23.28 -14.46 -2.28
CA ARG A 243 24.41 -13.65 -1.82
C ARG A 243 24.96 -14.12 -0.45
N LEU A 244 24.11 -14.64 0.43
CA LEU A 244 24.51 -15.22 1.71
C LEU A 244 25.39 -16.46 1.50
N ARG A 245 25.00 -17.38 0.59
CA ARG A 245 25.78 -18.59 0.27
C ARG A 245 27.17 -18.28 -0.30
N GLY A 246 27.31 -17.21 -1.07
CA GLY A 246 28.57 -16.73 -1.60
C GLY A 246 29.45 -15.94 -0.61
N THR A 247 29.01 -15.77 0.65
CA THR A 247 29.77 -15.00 1.67
C THR A 247 30.69 -15.96 2.44
N THR A 248 31.98 -15.63 2.53
CA THR A 248 32.94 -16.41 3.29
C THR A 248 32.58 -16.42 4.80
N ALA A 249 32.90 -17.51 5.50
CA ALA A 249 32.62 -17.67 6.93
C ALA A 249 33.35 -16.61 7.78
N ALA A 250 34.44 -16.04 7.27
CA ALA A 250 35.22 -15.01 7.93
C ALA A 250 34.49 -13.65 8.06
N ASP A 251 33.56 -13.33 7.11
CA ASP A 251 32.79 -12.05 7.13
C ASP A 251 31.46 -12.22 7.90
N ARG A 252 31.54 -12.51 9.19
CA ARG A 252 30.40 -12.72 10.08
C ARG A 252 29.42 -11.58 10.11
N PRO A 253 29.81 -10.26 10.12
CA PRO A 253 28.85 -9.16 10.13
C PRO A 253 28.02 -9.07 8.83
N ALA A 254 28.65 -9.17 7.67
CA ALA A 254 27.93 -9.14 6.39
C ALA A 254 27.00 -10.35 6.22
N ARG A 255 27.43 -11.51 6.72
CA ARG A 255 26.61 -12.73 6.71
C ARG A 255 25.36 -12.59 7.56
N ARG A 256 25.47 -12.01 8.78
CA ARG A 256 24.31 -11.74 9.66
C ARG A 256 23.32 -10.80 8.99
N VAL A 257 23.78 -9.68 8.44
CA VAL A 257 22.91 -8.69 7.74
C VAL A 257 22.19 -9.34 6.56
N ARG A 258 22.89 -10.12 5.72
CA ARG A 258 22.26 -10.80 4.58
C ARG A 258 21.24 -11.85 5.02
N ALA A 259 21.54 -12.61 6.08
CA ALA A 259 20.61 -13.58 6.66
C ALA A 259 19.36 -12.88 7.20
N SER A 260 19.51 -11.78 7.95
CA SER A 260 18.38 -10.99 8.45
C SER A 260 17.49 -10.48 7.33
N PHE A 261 18.07 -9.98 6.23
CA PHE A 261 17.29 -9.57 5.06
C PHE A 261 16.61 -10.74 4.35
N ALA A 262 17.29 -11.88 4.21
CA ALA A 262 16.68 -13.06 3.59
C ALA A 262 15.44 -13.53 4.38
N VAL A 263 15.54 -13.56 5.72
CA VAL A 263 14.43 -13.91 6.61
C VAL A 263 13.33 -12.83 6.55
N LEU A 264 13.68 -11.55 6.67
CA LEU A 264 12.71 -10.44 6.62
C LEU A 264 11.87 -10.50 5.34
N TRP A 265 12.53 -10.62 4.18
CA TRP A 265 11.81 -10.68 2.90
C TRP A 265 10.98 -11.95 2.75
N ALA A 266 11.47 -13.10 3.23
CA ALA A 266 10.71 -14.34 3.24
C ALA A 266 9.45 -14.24 4.11
N SER A 267 9.59 -13.73 5.34
CA SER A 267 8.46 -13.55 6.26
C SER A 267 7.45 -12.55 5.72
N SER A 268 7.91 -11.43 5.16
CA SER A 268 7.03 -10.44 4.55
C SER A 268 6.32 -10.98 3.30
N SER A 269 7.01 -11.81 2.50
CA SER A 269 6.40 -12.51 1.36
C SER A 269 5.30 -13.48 1.82
N LEU A 270 5.55 -14.23 2.89
CA LEU A 270 4.55 -15.14 3.44
C LEU A 270 3.29 -14.38 3.92
N ILE A 271 3.47 -13.28 4.65
CA ILE A 271 2.37 -12.42 5.08
C ILE A 271 1.57 -11.90 3.87
N ALA A 272 2.27 -11.38 2.85
CA ALA A 272 1.62 -10.89 1.64
C ALA A 272 0.87 -12.02 0.89
N THR A 273 1.42 -13.24 0.88
CA THR A 273 0.75 -14.41 0.30
C THR A 273 -0.53 -14.76 1.06
N VAL A 274 -0.51 -14.75 2.40
CA VAL A 274 -1.69 -14.99 3.22
C VAL A 274 -2.76 -13.94 2.94
N VAL A 275 -2.37 -12.66 2.86
CA VAL A 275 -3.29 -11.57 2.50
C VAL A 275 -3.89 -11.78 1.10
N ALA A 276 -3.07 -12.17 0.10
CA ALA A 276 -3.55 -12.45 -1.24
C ALA A 276 -4.56 -13.60 -1.27
N VAL A 277 -4.27 -14.71 -0.58
CA VAL A 277 -5.15 -15.88 -0.53
C VAL A 277 -6.47 -15.54 0.18
N ALA A 278 -6.44 -14.87 1.33
CA ALA A 278 -7.62 -14.46 2.07
C ALA A 278 -8.53 -13.54 1.23
N ASN A 279 -7.94 -12.56 0.53
CA ASN A 279 -8.72 -11.67 -0.33
C ASN A 279 -9.24 -12.37 -1.59
N THR A 280 -8.52 -13.35 -2.14
CA THR A 280 -9.02 -14.18 -3.25
C THR A 280 -10.23 -15.00 -2.81
N SER A 281 -10.19 -15.61 -1.63
CA SER A 281 -11.30 -16.37 -1.06
C SER A 281 -12.55 -15.48 -0.87
N THR A 282 -12.39 -14.30 -0.28
CA THR A 282 -13.50 -13.34 -0.11
C THR A 282 -14.04 -12.83 -1.46
N ALA A 283 -13.18 -12.63 -2.45
CA ALA A 283 -13.61 -12.20 -3.78
C ALA A 283 -14.38 -13.28 -4.54
N ALA A 284 -14.07 -14.56 -4.29
CA ALA A 284 -14.76 -15.69 -4.92
C ALA A 284 -16.19 -15.90 -4.38
N ASP A 285 -16.41 -15.61 -3.10
CA ASP A 285 -17.72 -15.66 -2.45
C ASP A 285 -17.89 -14.43 -1.53
N PRO A 286 -18.26 -13.26 -2.10
CA PRO A 286 -18.27 -11.99 -1.37
C PRO A 286 -19.46 -11.80 -0.43
N ALA A 287 -20.62 -12.43 -0.70
CA ALA A 287 -21.87 -12.16 0.02
C ALA A 287 -21.80 -12.53 1.51
N PRO A 288 -21.29 -13.69 1.93
CA PRO A 288 -21.16 -14.04 3.35
C PRO A 288 -20.23 -13.08 4.11
N ALA A 289 -19.11 -12.67 3.50
CA ALA A 289 -18.18 -11.73 4.12
C ALA A 289 -18.77 -10.32 4.24
N LEU A 290 -19.54 -9.89 3.23
CA LEU A 290 -20.24 -8.60 3.26
C LEU A 290 -21.36 -8.62 4.31
N LEU A 291 -22.08 -9.74 4.48
CA LEU A 291 -23.06 -9.92 5.54
C LEU A 291 -22.41 -9.80 6.91
N ALA A 292 -21.32 -10.54 7.16
CA ALA A 292 -20.58 -10.51 8.41
C ALA A 292 -20.09 -9.08 8.74
N PHE A 293 -19.65 -8.32 7.72
CA PHE A 293 -19.30 -6.92 7.88
C PHE A 293 -20.48 -6.07 8.40
N PHE A 294 -21.67 -6.20 7.78
CA PHE A 294 -22.85 -5.43 8.21
C PHE A 294 -23.44 -5.89 9.55
N GLU A 295 -23.17 -7.12 9.98
CA GLU A 295 -23.48 -7.63 11.31
C GLU A 295 -22.49 -7.18 12.39
N GLY A 296 -21.35 -6.61 12.00
CA GLY A 296 -20.32 -6.19 12.95
C GLY A 296 -19.44 -7.34 13.45
N SER A 297 -19.39 -8.44 12.71
CA SER A 297 -18.63 -9.66 13.05
C SER A 297 -17.21 -9.68 12.47
N TRP A 298 -16.67 -8.53 12.12
CA TRP A 298 -15.33 -8.37 11.52
C TRP A 298 -14.28 -7.99 12.57
#